data_bea70c23983445978c38ec16237183d0
#
_entry.id   bea70c23983445978c38ec16237183d0
#
_cell.length_a   1.000
_cell.length_b   1.000
_cell.length_c   1.000
_cell.angle_alpha   90.00
_cell.angle_beta   90.00
_cell.angle_gamma   90.00
#
_symmetry.space_group_name_H-M   'P 1'
#
loop_
_entity.id
_entity.type
_entity.pdbx_description
1 polymer ?
#
loop_
_entity_poly.entity_id
_entity_poly.type
_entity_poly.pdbx_seq_one_letter_code
_entity_poly.pdbx_strand_id
1 'polypeptide(L)'
;MAAQGYQESQLDNSKKSPAGAVGIMQIKPSTAADPNVGIDNVYDLENNIHAAAKYLDFLRNRYFNDPDIDPFNAMLLSLAAYNMGPGRMNGIRKKASEQGINPNEWFGQVELLVAREVGREPVQYVNNIYKYYASFRSLQIYGQKTGKTIE
;
A
#
# COMPACT_ATOMS: atom_id res chain seq x y z
N MET A 1 0.24 -6.84 4.96
CA MET A 1 1.53 -6.36 5.51
C MET A 1 2.73 -7.09 4.91
N ALA A 2 2.88 -8.46 5.00
CA ALA A 2 4.07 -9.15 4.50
C ALA A 2 4.40 -8.87 3.02
N ALA A 3 3.43 -8.93 2.12
CA ALA A 3 3.60 -8.62 0.70
C ALA A 3 4.08 -7.17 0.47
N GLN A 4 3.56 -6.23 1.25
CA GLN A 4 3.99 -4.83 1.17
C GLN A 4 5.41 -4.67 1.72
N GLY A 5 5.73 -5.22 2.89
CA GLY A 5 7.09 -5.18 3.44
C GLY A 5 8.13 -5.80 2.51
N TYR A 6 7.76 -6.87 1.81
CA TYR A 6 8.63 -7.45 0.78
C TYR A 6 8.85 -6.49 -0.40
N GLN A 7 7.81 -5.80 -0.87
CA GLN A 7 7.94 -4.77 -1.91
C GLN A 7 8.77 -3.57 -1.45
N GLU A 8 8.60 -3.14 -0.20
CA GLU A 8 9.27 -1.95 0.33
C GLU A 8 10.77 -2.17 0.58
N SER A 9 11.13 -3.28 1.19
CA SER A 9 12.49 -3.49 1.70
C SER A 9 13.06 -4.89 1.47
N GLN A 10 12.30 -5.82 0.88
CA GLN A 10 12.59 -7.26 0.89
C GLN A 10 12.67 -7.82 2.33
N LEU A 11 11.84 -7.26 3.23
CA LEU A 11 11.78 -7.57 4.67
C LEU A 11 13.04 -7.15 5.46
N ASP A 12 13.83 -6.21 4.96
CA ASP A 12 14.99 -5.67 5.66
C ASP A 12 14.64 -4.44 6.50
N ASN A 13 14.61 -4.59 7.83
CA ASN A 13 14.30 -3.48 8.74
C ASN A 13 15.45 -2.45 8.86
N SER A 14 16.65 -2.76 8.40
CA SER A 14 17.78 -1.83 8.41
C SER A 14 17.75 -0.82 7.26
N LYS A 15 16.89 -1.05 6.26
CA LYS A 15 16.81 -0.25 5.03
C LYS A 15 16.40 1.20 5.32
N LYS A 16 17.12 2.12 4.69
CA LYS A 16 16.81 3.57 4.67
C LYS A 16 16.81 4.05 3.22
N SER A 17 15.80 4.83 2.85
CA SER A 17 15.74 5.42 1.51
C SER A 17 16.36 6.82 1.50
N PRO A 18 16.82 7.31 0.33
CA PRO A 18 17.27 8.70 0.17
C PRO A 18 16.19 9.74 0.53
N ALA A 19 14.91 9.37 0.42
CA ALA A 19 13.77 10.22 0.77
C ALA A 19 13.43 10.21 2.28
N GLY A 20 14.24 9.51 3.11
CA GLY A 20 14.07 9.46 4.56
C GLY A 20 13.05 8.44 5.05
N ALA A 21 12.58 7.52 4.20
CA ALA A 21 11.78 6.39 4.65
C ALA A 21 12.66 5.33 5.33
N VAL A 22 12.16 4.65 6.36
CA VAL A 22 12.94 3.73 7.18
C VAL A 22 12.20 2.43 7.46
N GLY A 23 12.98 1.38 7.71
CA GLY A 23 12.51 0.10 8.21
C GLY A 23 11.87 -0.78 7.15
N ILE A 24 11.33 -1.89 7.64
CA ILE A 24 10.76 -2.95 6.80
C ILE A 24 9.61 -2.46 5.91
N MET A 25 8.83 -1.46 6.38
CA MET A 25 7.67 -0.89 5.67
C MET A 25 7.98 0.43 4.97
N GLN A 26 9.23 0.92 5.02
CA GLN A 26 9.67 2.17 4.39
C GLN A 26 8.73 3.34 4.69
N ILE A 27 8.35 3.52 5.96
CA ILE A 27 7.55 4.65 6.41
C ILE A 27 8.45 5.80 6.88
N LYS A 28 8.03 7.03 6.60
CA LYS A 28 8.77 8.21 7.09
C LYS A 28 8.51 8.43 8.57
N PRO A 29 9.52 8.80 9.38
CA PRO A 29 9.33 9.15 10.79
C PRO A 29 8.25 10.23 10.99
N SER A 30 8.19 11.23 10.10
CA SER A 30 7.16 12.27 10.15
C SER A 30 5.74 11.73 9.91
N THR A 31 5.59 10.71 9.07
CA THR A 31 4.30 10.06 8.85
C THR A 31 3.90 9.21 10.05
N ALA A 32 4.85 8.50 10.64
CA ALA A 32 4.60 7.71 11.85
C ALA A 32 4.21 8.58 13.06
N ALA A 33 4.84 9.75 13.20
CA ALA A 33 4.55 10.71 14.27
C ALA A 33 3.29 11.56 14.02
N ASP A 34 2.67 11.49 12.82
CA ASP A 34 1.40 12.18 12.56
C ASP A 34 0.33 11.76 13.57
N PRO A 35 -0.49 12.68 14.12
CA PRO A 35 -1.52 12.33 15.12
C PRO A 35 -2.49 11.22 14.70
N ASN A 36 -2.72 11.04 13.40
CA ASN A 36 -3.58 9.97 12.88
C ASN A 36 -2.90 8.58 12.91
N VAL A 37 -1.59 8.54 13.03
CA VAL A 37 -0.78 7.32 13.17
C VAL A 37 -0.29 7.16 14.61
N GLY A 38 0.38 8.18 15.15
CA GLY A 38 0.75 8.27 16.56
C GLY A 38 1.68 7.16 17.03
N ILE A 39 2.71 6.87 16.23
CA ILE A 39 3.75 5.89 16.59
C ILE A 39 5.09 6.62 16.68
N ASP A 40 5.67 6.61 17.83
CA ASP A 40 6.99 7.17 18.10
C ASP A 40 8.09 6.27 17.52
N ASN A 41 9.17 6.04 17.97
CA ASN A 41 10.27 5.14 17.64
C ASN A 41 10.02 4.17 16.42
N VAL A 42 9.78 4.70 15.26
CA VAL A 42 9.50 3.95 14.02
C VAL A 42 10.69 3.10 13.51
N TYR A 43 11.85 3.19 14.14
CA TYR A 43 13.03 2.40 13.81
C TYR A 43 12.98 0.98 14.39
N ASP A 44 12.17 0.76 15.41
CA ASP A 44 11.86 -0.56 15.94
C ASP A 44 10.99 -1.34 14.95
N LEU A 45 11.25 -2.64 14.80
CA LEU A 45 10.58 -3.49 13.81
C LEU A 45 9.06 -3.53 14.01
N GLU A 46 8.62 -3.76 15.25
CA GLU A 46 7.19 -3.87 15.57
C GLU A 46 6.49 -2.52 15.36
N ASN A 47 7.10 -1.44 15.84
CA ASN A 47 6.59 -0.09 15.66
C ASN A 47 6.55 0.31 14.18
N ASN A 48 7.51 -0.11 13.38
CA ASN A 48 7.54 0.16 11.93
C ASN A 48 6.36 -0.50 11.22
N ILE A 49 6.10 -1.78 11.51
CA ILE A 49 4.95 -2.52 10.97
C ILE A 49 3.64 -1.90 11.47
N HIS A 50 3.56 -1.56 12.75
CA HIS A 50 2.36 -0.98 13.36
C HIS A 50 2.04 0.40 12.75
N ALA A 51 3.05 1.26 12.59
CA ALA A 51 2.90 2.57 11.96
C ALA A 51 2.35 2.45 10.53
N ALA A 52 2.91 1.54 9.74
CA ALA A 52 2.44 1.31 8.38
C ALA A 52 1.01 0.76 8.32
N ALA A 53 0.64 -0.14 9.24
CA ALA A 53 -0.72 -0.67 9.34
C ALA A 53 -1.73 0.43 9.69
N LYS A 54 -1.42 1.27 10.69
CA LYS A 54 -2.26 2.43 11.07
C LYS A 54 -2.36 3.46 9.96
N TYR A 55 -1.26 3.72 9.26
CA TYR A 55 -1.28 4.67 8.14
C TYR A 55 -2.13 4.15 6.97
N LEU A 56 -2.05 2.86 6.61
CA LEU A 56 -2.93 2.28 5.61
C LEU A 56 -4.41 2.34 6.02
N ASP A 57 -4.71 2.04 7.28
CA ASP A 57 -6.06 2.13 7.82
C ASP A 57 -6.58 3.58 7.77
N PHE A 58 -5.75 4.54 8.16
CA PHE A 58 -6.06 5.97 8.04
C PHE A 58 -6.35 6.35 6.58
N LEU A 59 -5.49 5.96 5.63
CA LEU A 59 -5.68 6.26 4.21
C LEU A 59 -7.01 5.68 3.70
N ARG A 60 -7.29 4.42 4.03
CA ARG A 60 -8.52 3.75 3.63
C ARG A 60 -9.75 4.45 4.19
N ASN A 61 -9.78 4.70 5.49
CA ASN A 61 -10.94 5.27 6.17
C ASN A 61 -11.15 6.75 5.83
N ARG A 62 -10.08 7.49 5.54
CA ARG A 62 -10.15 8.93 5.23
C ARG A 62 -10.50 9.22 3.77
N TYR A 63 -9.99 8.39 2.82
CA TYR A 63 -10.01 8.72 1.40
C TYR A 63 -10.75 7.70 0.53
N PHE A 64 -10.94 6.48 1.01
CA PHE A 64 -11.48 5.37 0.23
C PHE A 64 -12.60 4.62 0.97
N ASN A 65 -13.34 5.32 1.82
CA ASN A 65 -14.48 4.81 2.60
C ASN A 65 -15.83 5.17 1.95
N ASP A 66 -15.87 5.33 0.64
CA ASP A 66 -17.10 5.54 -0.10
C ASP A 66 -17.82 4.20 -0.28
N PRO A 67 -19.16 4.11 -0.06
CA PRO A 67 -19.92 2.88 -0.30
C PRO A 67 -19.78 2.30 -1.72
N ASP A 68 -19.48 3.14 -2.69
CA ASP A 68 -19.28 2.74 -4.09
C ASP A 68 -17.88 2.14 -4.36
N ILE A 69 -17.01 2.13 -3.36
CA ILE A 69 -15.68 1.49 -3.45
C ILE A 69 -15.72 0.15 -2.72
N ASP A 70 -15.60 -0.94 -3.46
CA ASP A 70 -15.50 -2.24 -2.82
C ASP A 70 -14.20 -2.39 -1.99
N PRO A 71 -14.18 -3.29 -0.99
CA PRO A 71 -13.04 -3.44 -0.07
C PRO A 71 -11.71 -3.76 -0.77
N PHE A 72 -11.75 -4.46 -1.91
CA PHE A 72 -10.56 -4.81 -2.66
C PHE A 72 -9.96 -3.57 -3.36
N ASN A 73 -10.79 -2.81 -4.05
CA ASN A 73 -10.36 -1.56 -4.68
C ASN A 73 -9.95 -0.51 -3.64
N ALA A 74 -10.64 -0.41 -2.50
CA ALA A 74 -10.24 0.47 -1.39
C ALA A 74 -8.80 0.15 -0.91
N MET A 75 -8.44 -1.13 -0.83
CA MET A 75 -7.07 -1.55 -0.47
C MET A 75 -6.05 -1.17 -1.55
N LEU A 76 -6.34 -1.42 -2.83
CA LEU A 76 -5.42 -1.10 -3.93
C LEU A 76 -5.18 0.42 -4.04
N LEU A 77 -6.23 1.22 -3.93
CA LEU A 77 -6.17 2.68 -3.92
C LEU A 77 -5.37 3.20 -2.71
N SER A 78 -5.52 2.56 -1.54
CA SER A 78 -4.74 2.90 -0.33
C SER A 78 -3.25 2.58 -0.50
N LEU A 79 -2.91 1.46 -1.12
CA LEU A 79 -1.52 1.11 -1.45
C LEU A 79 -0.90 2.12 -2.43
N ALA A 80 -1.64 2.53 -3.46
CA ALA A 80 -1.19 3.58 -4.36
C ALA A 80 -0.98 4.92 -3.63
N ALA A 81 -1.91 5.29 -2.74
CA ALA A 81 -1.78 6.50 -1.92
C ALA A 81 -0.63 6.42 -0.90
N TYR A 82 -0.33 5.24 -0.38
CA TYR A 82 0.84 5.02 0.48
C TYR A 82 2.15 5.34 -0.26
N ASN A 83 2.26 4.87 -1.50
CA ASN A 83 3.46 5.06 -2.33
C ASN A 83 3.60 6.50 -2.86
N MET A 84 2.56 7.06 -3.47
CA MET A 84 2.68 8.35 -4.17
C MET A 84 2.07 9.55 -3.43
N GLY A 85 1.49 9.31 -2.28
CA GLY A 85 0.84 10.32 -1.42
C GLY A 85 -0.66 10.48 -1.71
N PRO A 86 -1.48 10.68 -0.64
CA PRO A 86 -2.94 10.75 -0.78
C PRO A 86 -3.43 11.97 -1.56
N GLY A 87 -2.74 13.10 -1.47
CA GLY A 87 -3.10 14.30 -2.22
C GLY A 87 -3.02 14.08 -3.74
N ARG A 88 -1.93 13.45 -4.20
CA ARG A 88 -1.76 13.08 -5.62
C ARG A 88 -2.81 12.06 -6.06
N MET A 89 -3.05 11.04 -5.23
CA MET A 89 -4.05 10.01 -5.52
C MET A 89 -5.45 10.62 -5.67
N ASN A 90 -5.85 11.53 -4.79
CA ASN A 90 -7.14 12.23 -4.91
C ASN A 90 -7.24 13.09 -6.18
N GLY A 91 -6.15 13.76 -6.56
CA GLY A 91 -6.08 14.51 -7.82
C GLY A 91 -6.31 13.61 -9.04
N ILE A 92 -5.67 12.44 -9.06
CA ILE A 92 -5.86 11.44 -10.13
C ILE A 92 -7.31 10.91 -10.16
N ARG A 93 -7.92 10.59 -9.02
CA ARG A 93 -9.30 10.11 -8.96
C ARG A 93 -10.30 11.16 -9.45
N LYS A 94 -10.12 12.42 -9.07
CA LYS A 94 -10.93 13.53 -9.59
C LYS A 94 -10.83 13.62 -11.12
N LYS A 95 -9.61 13.58 -11.65
CA LYS A 95 -9.36 13.63 -13.10
C LYS A 95 -9.93 12.40 -13.82
N ALA A 96 -9.89 11.21 -13.19
CA ALA A 96 -10.53 10.01 -13.71
C ALA A 96 -12.03 10.22 -13.90
N SER A 97 -12.72 10.72 -12.88
CA SER A 97 -14.15 11.04 -12.95
C SER A 97 -14.48 12.04 -14.07
N GLU A 98 -13.67 13.10 -14.21
CA GLU A 98 -13.84 14.10 -15.26
C GLU A 98 -13.66 13.53 -16.69
N GLN A 99 -12.92 12.45 -16.84
CA GLN A 99 -12.66 11.76 -18.11
C GLN A 99 -13.56 10.53 -18.35
N GLY A 100 -14.55 10.28 -17.50
CA GLY A 100 -15.43 9.11 -17.62
C GLY A 100 -14.74 7.78 -17.27
N ILE A 101 -13.61 7.82 -16.59
CA ILE A 101 -12.90 6.66 -16.04
C ILE A 101 -13.45 6.41 -14.63
N ASN A 102 -13.72 5.15 -14.27
CA ASN A 102 -14.22 4.82 -12.94
C ASN A 102 -13.16 5.15 -11.86
N PRO A 103 -13.39 6.19 -11.01
CA PRO A 103 -12.41 6.61 -10.01
C PRO A 103 -12.30 5.65 -8.81
N ASN A 104 -13.22 4.68 -8.72
CA ASN A 104 -13.35 3.74 -7.62
C ASN A 104 -12.76 2.36 -7.92
N GLU A 105 -12.22 2.17 -9.12
CA GLU A 105 -11.65 0.91 -9.59
C GLU A 105 -10.19 1.11 -10.01
N TRP A 106 -9.30 0.27 -9.47
CA TRP A 106 -7.87 0.37 -9.76
C TRP A 106 -7.52 -0.23 -11.12
N PHE A 107 -7.77 -1.55 -11.31
CA PHE A 107 -7.35 -2.27 -12.50
C PHE A 107 -8.14 -1.86 -13.74
N GLY A 108 -7.42 -1.55 -14.82
CA GLY A 108 -8.02 -1.13 -16.09
C GLY A 108 -8.64 0.27 -16.07
N GLN A 109 -8.65 0.95 -14.91
CA GLN A 109 -9.24 2.26 -14.72
C GLN A 109 -8.21 3.26 -14.19
N VAL A 110 -8.14 3.48 -12.88
CA VAL A 110 -7.28 4.48 -12.25
C VAL A 110 -5.80 4.22 -12.51
N GLU A 111 -5.36 2.97 -12.57
CA GLU A 111 -3.97 2.61 -12.84
C GLU A 111 -3.47 3.15 -14.20
N LEU A 112 -4.33 3.18 -15.22
CA LEU A 112 -3.97 3.71 -16.54
C LEU A 112 -3.70 5.20 -16.49
N LEU A 113 -4.49 5.92 -15.71
CA LEU A 113 -4.31 7.34 -15.50
C LEU A 113 -3.06 7.64 -14.64
N VAL A 114 -2.81 6.83 -13.60
CA VAL A 114 -1.58 6.90 -12.82
C VAL A 114 -0.36 6.65 -13.71
N ALA A 115 -0.38 5.62 -14.56
CA ALA A 115 0.72 5.33 -15.47
C ALA A 115 1.02 6.51 -16.41
N ARG A 116 -0.01 7.19 -16.89
CA ARG A 116 0.11 8.33 -17.82
C ARG A 116 0.59 9.61 -17.15
N GLU A 117 0.04 9.94 -15.97
CA GLU A 117 0.22 11.25 -15.33
C GLU A 117 1.35 11.27 -14.28
N VAL A 118 1.64 10.13 -13.67
CA VAL A 118 2.64 10.00 -12.60
C VAL A 118 3.82 9.15 -13.06
N GLY A 119 3.54 8.06 -13.79
CA GLY A 119 4.54 7.10 -14.26
C GLY A 119 4.21 5.68 -13.84
N ARG A 120 5.05 4.74 -14.27
CA ARG A 120 4.81 3.31 -14.07
C ARG A 120 5.17 2.81 -12.66
N GLU A 121 5.98 3.54 -11.93
CA GLU A 121 6.49 3.07 -10.62
C GLU A 121 5.35 2.80 -9.62
N PRO A 122 4.37 3.72 -9.38
CA PRO A 122 3.27 3.42 -8.47
C PRO A 122 2.38 2.27 -8.95
N VAL A 123 2.21 2.11 -10.25
CA VAL A 123 1.44 0.98 -10.83
C VAL A 123 2.15 -0.34 -10.57
N GLN A 124 3.46 -0.40 -10.83
CA GLN A 124 4.26 -1.59 -10.54
C GLN A 124 4.29 -1.92 -9.03
N TYR A 125 4.33 -0.90 -8.17
CA TYR A 125 4.27 -1.05 -6.73
C TYR A 125 3.00 -1.80 -6.30
N VAL A 126 1.82 -1.34 -6.72
CA VAL A 126 0.54 -1.99 -6.39
C VAL A 126 0.46 -3.40 -6.97
N ASN A 127 0.82 -3.55 -8.26
CA ASN A 127 0.77 -4.85 -8.95
C ASN A 127 1.71 -5.88 -8.32
N ASN A 128 2.91 -5.48 -7.90
CA ASN A 128 3.85 -6.36 -7.23
C ASN A 128 3.32 -6.81 -5.86
N ILE A 129 2.77 -5.89 -5.06
CA ILE A 129 2.18 -6.24 -3.76
C ILE A 129 1.03 -7.22 -3.94
N TYR A 130 0.14 -6.99 -4.90
CA TYR A 130 -0.96 -7.90 -5.19
C TYR A 130 -0.45 -9.30 -5.61
N LYS A 131 0.55 -9.36 -6.48
CA LYS A 131 1.19 -10.61 -6.90
C LYS A 131 1.83 -11.35 -5.71
N TYR A 132 2.58 -10.66 -4.86
CA TYR A 132 3.17 -11.26 -3.66
C TYR A 132 2.09 -11.75 -2.69
N TYR A 133 1.04 -10.97 -2.48
CA TYR A 133 -0.09 -11.38 -1.65
C TYR A 133 -0.75 -12.66 -2.17
N ALA A 134 -1.04 -12.74 -3.47
CA ALA A 134 -1.62 -13.92 -4.10
C ALA A 134 -0.72 -15.15 -3.93
N SER A 135 0.60 -14.97 -4.11
CA SER A 135 1.59 -16.04 -3.93
C SER A 135 1.63 -16.52 -2.48
N PHE A 136 1.72 -15.62 -1.50
CA PHE A 136 1.74 -15.98 -0.08
C PHE A 136 0.45 -16.66 0.36
N ARG A 137 -0.71 -16.21 -0.11
CA ARG A 137 -2.00 -16.85 0.15
C ARG A 137 -2.05 -18.28 -0.41
N SER A 138 -1.57 -18.48 -1.62
CA SER A 138 -1.53 -19.80 -2.26
C SER A 138 -0.66 -20.78 -1.48
N LEU A 139 0.51 -20.35 -1.03
CA LEU A 139 1.41 -21.15 -0.21
C LEU A 139 0.78 -21.49 1.15
N GLN A 140 0.13 -20.54 1.80
CA GLN A 140 -0.56 -20.77 3.07
C GLN A 140 -1.69 -21.81 2.94
N ILE A 141 -2.50 -21.70 1.88
CA ILE A 141 -3.59 -22.65 1.58
C ILE A 141 -3.02 -24.05 1.31
N TYR A 142 -1.93 -24.14 0.56
CA TYR A 142 -1.26 -25.42 0.29
C TYR A 142 -0.72 -26.05 1.57
N GLY A 143 -0.03 -25.29 2.43
CA GLY A 143 0.47 -25.76 3.72
C GLY A 143 -0.65 -26.28 4.64
N GLN A 144 -1.77 -25.55 4.73
CA GLN A 144 -2.93 -25.98 5.51
C GLN A 144 -3.55 -27.29 4.98
N LYS A 145 -3.61 -27.48 3.66
CA LYS A 145 -4.18 -28.69 3.05
C LYS A 145 -3.27 -29.93 3.16
N THR A 146 -1.96 -29.73 3.17
CA THR A 146 -0.98 -30.82 3.14
C THR A 146 -0.38 -31.15 4.50
N GLY A 147 -0.66 -30.34 5.53
CA GLY A 147 -0.04 -30.47 6.86
C GLY A 147 1.48 -30.19 6.85
N LYS A 148 2.02 -29.67 5.75
CA LYS A 148 3.44 -29.32 5.63
C LYS A 148 3.62 -27.84 5.98
N THR A 149 4.40 -27.59 7.02
CA THR A 149 4.97 -26.24 7.27
C THR A 149 5.94 -25.96 6.13
N ILE A 150 5.76 -24.82 5.46
CA ILE A 150 6.75 -24.34 4.48
C ILE A 150 7.84 -23.68 5.32
N GLU A 151 8.98 -24.35 5.47
CA GLU A 151 10.20 -23.82 6.07
C GLU A 151 10.86 -22.81 5.12
#